data_6c0dedf01f36d345ed706c88f17db1a3
#
_entry.id   6c0dedf01f36d345ed706c88f17db1a3
#
_cell.length_a   1.000
_cell.length_b   1.000
_cell.length_c   1.000
_cell.angle_alpha   90.00
_cell.angle_beta   90.00
_cell.angle_gamma   90.00
#
_symmetry.space_group_name_H-M   'P 1'
#
loop_
_entity.id
_entity.type
_entity.pdbx_description
1 polymer ?
#
loop_
_entity_poly.entity_id
_entity_poly.type
_entity_poly.pdbx_seq_one_letter_code
_entity_poly.pdbx_strand_id
1 'polypeptide(L)'
;FGFSYALPSLARHAGVKGFHTAKLAWGSAAYGSLPPFGIWQGVDGSQIYAIYKPGAYDSHEEFNKDLTEDESYAKQIQDNYDKYGVPAVVRYVGPRSDRGGGLKDDASSSGENTPYWLNLMAGKQDGKFGVRLATPDEVFDFLDKYRNSKYHVWDGELPMRTHGVGS
;
A
#
# COMPACT_ATOMS: atom_id res chain seq x y z
N PHE A 1 -10.62 15.67 -6.98
CA PHE A 1 -10.10 14.29 -7.05
C PHE A 1 -11.02 13.35 -6.32
N GLY A 2 -10.91 12.10 -6.67
CA GLY A 2 -11.64 10.96 -6.19
C GLY A 2 -11.53 9.85 -7.22
N PHE A 3 -12.12 8.73 -6.91
CA PHE A 3 -12.05 7.57 -7.79
C PHE A 3 -13.46 7.08 -8.03
N SER A 4 -13.85 7.13 -9.30
CA SER A 4 -15.20 6.78 -9.75
C SER A 4 -15.54 5.34 -9.45
N TYR A 5 -16.80 5.10 -9.15
CA TYR A 5 -17.36 3.74 -8.99
C TYR A 5 -17.24 2.87 -10.26
N ALA A 6 -17.10 3.48 -11.43
CA ALA A 6 -16.84 2.76 -12.68
C ALA A 6 -15.39 2.28 -12.84
N LEU A 7 -14.45 2.81 -12.04
CA LEU A 7 -13.03 2.51 -12.22
C LEU A 7 -12.68 1.02 -12.06
N PRO A 8 -13.20 0.30 -11.05
CA PRO A 8 -12.93 -1.14 -10.94
C PRO A 8 -13.44 -1.94 -12.13
N SER A 9 -14.62 -1.59 -12.67
CA SER A 9 -15.16 -2.23 -13.87
C SER A 9 -14.25 -2.02 -15.08
N LEU A 10 -13.86 -0.77 -15.35
CA LEU A 10 -12.96 -0.45 -16.44
C LEU A 10 -11.60 -1.15 -16.29
N ALA A 11 -11.03 -1.13 -15.08
CA ALA A 11 -9.76 -1.78 -14.78
C ALA A 11 -9.85 -3.30 -15.03
N ARG A 12 -10.90 -3.95 -14.53
CA ARG A 12 -11.11 -5.38 -14.71
C ARG A 12 -11.25 -5.76 -16.18
N HIS A 13 -12.02 -5.02 -16.96
CA HIS A 13 -12.21 -5.25 -18.39
C HIS A 13 -10.93 -4.98 -19.20
N ALA A 14 -10.07 -4.09 -18.72
CA ALA A 14 -8.74 -3.83 -19.30
C ALA A 14 -7.66 -4.84 -18.85
N GLY A 15 -7.99 -5.86 -18.05
CA GLY A 15 -7.03 -6.85 -17.56
C GLY A 15 -6.17 -6.37 -16.39
N VAL A 16 -6.51 -5.23 -15.77
CA VAL A 16 -5.80 -4.70 -14.60
C VAL A 16 -6.22 -5.46 -13.35
N LYS A 17 -5.26 -5.98 -12.59
CA LYS A 17 -5.52 -6.81 -11.41
C LYS A 17 -5.97 -6.03 -10.19
N GLY A 18 -5.50 -4.80 -10.04
CA GLY A 18 -5.75 -4.06 -8.84
C GLY A 18 -5.44 -2.56 -8.93
N PHE A 19 -5.74 -1.88 -7.85
CA PHE A 19 -5.61 -0.45 -7.68
C PHE A 19 -4.89 -0.13 -6.37
N HIS A 20 -4.04 0.86 -6.37
CA HIS A 20 -3.43 1.37 -5.15
C HIS A 20 -3.29 2.88 -5.17
N THR A 21 -3.41 3.52 -4.01
CA THR A 21 -3.29 4.97 -3.90
C THR A 21 -2.94 5.42 -2.48
N ALA A 22 -2.06 6.42 -2.36
CA ALA A 22 -1.83 7.16 -1.13
C ALA A 22 -2.81 8.34 -0.95
N LYS A 23 -3.54 8.72 -2.01
CA LYS A 23 -4.33 9.95 -2.03
C LYS A 23 -5.54 9.93 -1.07
N LEU A 24 -6.08 8.76 -0.75
CA LEU A 24 -7.21 8.67 0.17
C LEU A 24 -6.89 9.19 1.58
N ALA A 25 -5.61 9.14 2.00
CA ALA A 25 -5.15 9.68 3.28
C ALA A 25 -5.34 11.20 3.42
N TRP A 26 -5.49 11.90 2.30
CA TRP A 26 -5.50 13.36 2.24
C TRP A 26 -6.90 13.96 2.25
N GLY A 27 -7.91 13.28 2.73
CA GLY A 27 -9.23 13.86 2.91
C GLY A 27 -10.39 13.05 2.35
N SER A 28 -10.21 11.76 2.18
CA SER A 28 -11.34 10.86 1.93
C SER A 28 -12.14 10.65 3.21
N ALA A 29 -13.46 10.89 3.15
CA ALA A 29 -14.35 10.58 4.26
C ALA A 29 -14.38 9.08 4.60
N ALA A 30 -14.08 8.23 3.61
CA ALA A 30 -14.06 6.77 3.78
C ALA A 30 -12.73 6.27 4.36
N TYR A 31 -11.65 7.06 4.35
CA TYR A 31 -10.31 6.58 4.69
C TYR A 31 -10.21 5.94 6.07
N GLY A 32 -10.88 6.53 7.07
CA GLY A 32 -10.88 6.01 8.44
C GLY A 32 -11.46 4.60 8.56
N SER A 33 -12.49 4.30 7.79
CA SER A 33 -13.19 3.01 7.79
C SER A 33 -12.58 1.97 6.84
N LEU A 34 -11.75 2.40 5.85
CA LEU A 34 -11.12 1.49 4.93
C LEU A 34 -10.04 0.63 5.61
N PRO A 35 -9.96 -0.66 5.30
CA PRO A 35 -8.84 -1.50 5.69
C PRO A 35 -7.56 -1.08 4.94
N PRO A 36 -6.38 -1.61 5.29
CA PRO A 36 -5.17 -1.35 4.53
C PRO A 36 -5.24 -1.86 3.09
N PHE A 37 -5.93 -2.95 2.87
CA PHE A 37 -6.17 -3.57 1.55
C PHE A 37 -7.51 -4.33 1.56
N GLY A 38 -7.99 -4.70 0.38
CA GLY A 38 -9.25 -5.45 0.21
C GLY A 38 -9.62 -5.61 -1.25
N ILE A 39 -10.91 -5.71 -1.49
CA ILE A 39 -11.51 -5.77 -2.82
C ILE A 39 -12.27 -4.47 -3.06
N TRP A 40 -12.12 -3.91 -4.25
CA TRP A 40 -12.95 -2.82 -4.71
C TRP A 40 -13.87 -3.31 -5.83
N GLN A 41 -15.17 -3.16 -5.62
CA GLN A 41 -16.21 -3.58 -6.55
C GLN A 41 -16.73 -2.39 -7.36
N GLY A 42 -16.92 -2.58 -8.64
CA GLY A 42 -17.43 -1.59 -9.58
C GLY A 42 -18.91 -1.77 -9.85
N VAL A 43 -19.46 -0.85 -10.66
CA VAL A 43 -20.90 -0.73 -10.97
C VAL A 43 -21.54 -1.98 -11.59
N ASP A 44 -20.74 -2.80 -12.27
CA ASP A 44 -21.19 -4.05 -12.92
C ASP A 44 -20.89 -5.30 -12.07
N GLY A 45 -20.46 -5.12 -10.81
CA GLY A 45 -20.05 -6.20 -9.92
C GLY A 45 -18.63 -6.72 -10.16
N SER A 46 -17.89 -6.18 -11.14
CA SER A 46 -16.50 -6.53 -11.37
C SER A 46 -15.65 -6.14 -10.16
N GLN A 47 -14.70 -7.00 -9.81
CA GLN A 47 -13.87 -6.85 -8.63
C GLN A 47 -12.38 -6.79 -9.01
N ILE A 48 -11.64 -5.88 -8.36
CA ILE A 48 -10.19 -5.79 -8.41
C ILE A 48 -9.63 -5.72 -6.98
N TYR A 49 -8.36 -6.06 -6.81
CA TYR A 49 -7.68 -5.84 -5.54
C TYR A 49 -7.46 -4.36 -5.31
N ALA A 50 -7.47 -3.92 -4.05
CA ALA A 50 -7.19 -2.55 -3.70
C ALA A 50 -6.28 -2.44 -2.49
N ILE A 51 -5.31 -1.54 -2.56
CA ILE A 51 -4.48 -1.13 -1.44
C ILE A 51 -4.85 0.31 -1.12
N TYR A 52 -5.51 0.49 0.02
CA TYR A 52 -6.07 1.78 0.42
C TYR A 52 -5.14 2.59 1.32
N LYS A 53 -4.23 1.92 2.03
CA LYS A 53 -3.35 2.53 3.03
C LYS A 53 -1.88 2.07 2.86
N PRO A 54 -1.26 2.35 1.69
CA PRO A 54 0.13 1.94 1.47
C PRO A 54 1.16 2.88 2.14
N GLY A 55 0.73 3.82 2.96
CA GLY A 55 1.55 4.94 3.44
C GLY A 55 1.61 6.08 2.42
N ALA A 56 2.38 7.11 2.74
CA ALA A 56 2.65 8.20 1.81
C ALA A 56 3.61 7.72 0.71
N TYR A 57 3.52 8.29 -0.48
CA TYR A 57 4.42 7.95 -1.58
C TYR A 57 5.83 8.55 -1.42
N ASP A 58 6.02 9.41 -0.43
CA ASP A 58 7.30 10.01 -0.02
C ASP A 58 7.83 9.42 1.30
N SER A 59 7.44 8.20 1.65
CA SER A 59 7.76 7.56 2.94
C SER A 59 9.20 7.01 3.04
N HIS A 60 10.16 7.63 2.34
CA HIS A 60 11.57 7.24 2.40
C HIS A 60 12.16 7.28 3.82
N GLU A 61 11.64 8.12 4.70
CA GLU A 61 12.08 8.22 6.10
C GLU A 61 11.79 6.94 6.90
N GLU A 62 10.78 6.17 6.51
CA GLU A 62 10.48 4.88 7.11
C GLU A 62 11.55 3.82 6.78
N PHE A 63 12.28 4.00 5.67
CA PHE A 63 13.23 3.02 5.15
C PHE A 63 14.70 3.46 5.30
N ASN A 64 15.00 4.24 6.32
CA ASN A 64 16.35 4.68 6.65
C ASN A 64 16.99 3.87 7.81
N LYS A 65 16.39 2.76 8.19
CA LYS A 65 16.80 1.86 9.27
C LYS A 65 16.34 0.44 9.00
N ASP A 66 16.87 -0.52 9.76
CA ASP A 66 16.36 -1.89 9.76
C ASP A 66 15.00 -1.95 10.45
N LEU A 67 13.96 -2.27 9.67
CA LEU A 67 12.58 -2.40 10.17
C LEU A 67 12.25 -3.83 10.61
N THR A 68 13.07 -4.82 10.31
CA THR A 68 12.74 -6.23 10.58
C THR A 68 12.54 -6.53 12.06
N GLU A 69 13.01 -5.64 12.95
CA GLU A 69 12.85 -5.72 14.41
C GLU A 69 11.80 -4.73 14.95
N ASP A 70 11.16 -3.96 14.10
CA ASP A 70 10.21 -2.92 14.53
C ASP A 70 8.91 -3.53 15.05
N GLU A 71 8.63 -3.32 16.34
CA GLU A 71 7.44 -3.87 17.03
C GLU A 71 6.12 -3.34 16.44
N SER A 72 6.10 -2.10 15.95
CA SER A 72 4.90 -1.52 15.37
C SER A 72 4.53 -2.22 14.06
N TYR A 73 5.52 -2.53 13.21
CA TYR A 73 5.29 -3.29 12.00
C TYR A 73 4.92 -4.75 12.30
N ALA A 74 5.61 -5.38 13.25
CA ALA A 74 5.27 -6.75 13.67
C ALA A 74 3.81 -6.82 14.17
N LYS A 75 3.40 -5.84 14.98
CA LYS A 75 2.01 -5.73 15.44
C LYS A 75 1.04 -5.49 14.30
N GLN A 76 1.34 -4.61 13.35
CA GLN A 76 0.47 -4.37 12.19
C GLN A 76 0.29 -5.62 11.33
N ILE A 77 1.36 -6.41 11.13
CA ILE A 77 1.30 -7.68 10.41
C ILE A 77 0.37 -8.65 11.13
N GLN A 78 0.51 -8.78 12.46
CA GLN A 78 -0.36 -9.65 13.26
C GLN A 78 -1.81 -9.18 13.22
N ASP A 79 -2.07 -7.88 13.41
CA ASP A 79 -3.41 -7.29 13.34
C ASP A 79 -4.07 -7.54 11.95
N ASN A 80 -3.30 -7.44 10.86
CA ASN A 80 -3.79 -7.74 9.52
C ASN A 80 -4.08 -9.22 9.31
N TYR A 81 -3.25 -10.09 9.88
CA TYR A 81 -3.52 -11.54 9.85
C TYR A 81 -4.81 -11.89 10.61
N ASP A 82 -4.96 -11.37 11.80
CA ASP A 82 -6.14 -11.67 12.65
C ASP A 82 -7.43 -11.15 12.01
N LYS A 83 -7.40 -9.94 11.47
CA LYS A 83 -8.58 -9.29 10.91
C LYS A 83 -8.92 -9.74 9.49
N TYR A 84 -7.92 -9.96 8.66
CA TYR A 84 -8.09 -10.14 7.21
C TYR A 84 -7.51 -11.46 6.70
N GLY A 85 -6.78 -12.22 7.52
CA GLY A 85 -6.09 -13.44 7.12
C GLY A 85 -4.83 -13.21 6.28
N VAL A 86 -4.31 -11.97 6.25
CA VAL A 86 -3.15 -11.59 5.43
C VAL A 86 -1.98 -11.17 6.32
N PRO A 87 -0.90 -11.96 6.39
CA PRO A 87 0.25 -11.67 7.24
C PRO A 87 1.21 -10.67 6.57
N ALA A 88 0.73 -9.48 6.24
CA ALA A 88 1.56 -8.48 5.58
C ALA A 88 1.12 -7.05 5.86
N VAL A 89 2.07 -6.14 5.70
CA VAL A 89 1.86 -4.70 5.54
C VAL A 89 2.45 -4.30 4.20
N VAL A 90 1.69 -3.56 3.40
CA VAL A 90 2.15 -3.01 2.12
C VAL A 90 2.52 -1.55 2.33
N ARG A 91 3.70 -1.16 1.86
CA ARG A 91 4.17 0.22 1.91
C ARG A 91 4.74 0.67 0.57
N TYR A 92 4.51 1.92 0.23
CA TYR A 92 5.23 2.55 -0.86
C TYR A 92 6.69 2.75 -0.49
N VAL A 93 7.53 2.56 -1.48
CA VAL A 93 8.92 3.03 -1.47
C VAL A 93 9.06 3.98 -2.65
N GLY A 94 9.38 5.23 -2.39
CA GLY A 94 9.45 6.22 -3.45
C GLY A 94 10.26 7.45 -3.08
N PRO A 95 10.42 8.35 -4.06
CA PRO A 95 11.17 9.59 -3.87
C PRO A 95 10.45 10.53 -2.90
N ARG A 96 11.22 11.38 -2.23
CA ARG A 96 10.74 12.37 -1.25
C ARG A 96 9.79 13.41 -1.85
N SER A 97 9.71 13.56 -3.15
CA SER A 97 8.85 14.57 -3.75
C SER A 97 8.16 14.09 -5.02
N ASP A 98 6.98 14.59 -5.24
CA ASP A 98 6.20 14.46 -6.46
C ASP A 98 6.86 15.14 -7.69
N ARG A 99 8.01 15.78 -7.52
CA ARG A 99 8.79 16.43 -8.58
C ARG A 99 9.79 15.52 -9.30
N GLY A 100 9.70 14.22 -9.05
CA GLY A 100 10.61 13.23 -9.65
C GLY A 100 12.01 13.30 -9.01
N GLY A 101 12.31 12.33 -8.25
CA GLY A 101 13.62 12.06 -7.67
C GLY A 101 13.72 10.57 -7.44
N GLY A 102 14.89 9.99 -7.63
CA GLY A 102 15.15 8.60 -7.27
C GLY A 102 15.07 8.38 -5.76
N LEU A 103 15.20 7.14 -5.35
CA LEU A 103 15.47 6.81 -3.96
C LEU A 103 16.72 7.59 -3.52
N LYS A 104 16.66 8.22 -2.36
CA LYS A 104 17.84 8.93 -1.83
C LYS A 104 18.93 7.93 -1.55
N ASP A 105 20.04 8.11 -2.24
CA ASP A 105 21.31 7.42 -2.05
C ASP A 105 22.33 8.43 -1.54
N ASP A 106 22.02 9.13 -0.47
CA ASP A 106 22.96 10.07 0.13
C ASP A 106 23.71 9.38 1.28
N ALA A 107 24.81 8.74 0.90
CA ALA A 107 25.74 8.17 1.86
C ALA A 107 26.44 9.23 2.74
N SER A 108 26.29 10.52 2.43
CA SER A 108 26.98 11.61 3.11
C SER A 108 26.22 12.19 4.29
N SER A 109 24.91 12.00 4.37
CA SER A 109 24.07 12.49 5.46
C SER A 109 23.39 11.37 6.23
N SER A 110 24.00 10.94 7.29
CA SER A 110 23.37 10.31 8.47
C SER A 110 22.18 9.37 8.21
N GLY A 111 22.38 8.29 7.45
CA GLY A 111 21.42 7.18 7.47
C GLY A 111 20.28 7.21 6.44
N GLU A 112 20.27 8.14 5.51
CA GLU A 112 19.24 8.23 4.47
C GLU A 112 19.48 7.34 3.22
N ASN A 113 20.28 6.28 3.33
CA ASN A 113 20.50 5.36 2.22
C ASN A 113 19.40 4.31 2.15
N THR A 114 18.25 4.68 1.57
CA THR A 114 17.10 3.79 1.41
C THR A 114 17.44 2.51 0.64
N PRO A 115 18.17 2.54 -0.51
CA PRO A 115 18.55 1.31 -1.20
C PRO A 115 19.40 0.37 -0.34
N TYR A 116 20.33 0.89 0.44
CA TYR A 116 21.13 0.08 1.35
C TYR A 116 20.26 -0.68 2.37
N TRP A 117 19.37 0.04 3.05
CA TRP A 117 18.50 -0.54 4.07
C TRP A 117 17.54 -1.55 3.49
N LEU A 118 16.94 -1.27 2.31
CA LEU A 118 16.04 -2.20 1.64
C LEU A 118 16.75 -3.49 1.24
N ASN A 119 17.97 -3.40 0.68
CA ASN A 119 18.75 -4.58 0.34
C ASN A 119 19.15 -5.38 1.57
N LEU A 120 19.56 -4.72 2.65
CA LEU A 120 19.91 -5.36 3.90
C LEU A 120 18.70 -6.13 4.47
N MET A 121 17.55 -5.50 4.56
CA MET A 121 16.33 -6.12 5.07
C MET A 121 15.82 -7.27 4.19
N ALA A 122 15.94 -7.14 2.87
CA ALA A 122 15.52 -8.20 1.94
C ALA A 122 16.39 -9.46 2.05
N GLY A 123 17.65 -9.31 2.44
CA GLY A 123 18.58 -10.43 2.69
C GLY A 123 18.52 -11.03 4.09
N LYS A 124 17.86 -10.35 5.03
CA LYS A 124 17.85 -10.76 6.45
C LYS A 124 16.88 -11.91 6.69
N GLN A 125 17.35 -12.94 7.41
CA GLN A 125 16.57 -14.17 7.69
C GLN A 125 16.16 -14.30 9.16
N ASP A 126 16.73 -13.52 10.06
CA ASP A 126 16.60 -13.62 11.51
C ASP A 126 15.78 -12.51 12.16
N GLY A 127 15.10 -11.69 11.35
CA GLY A 127 14.19 -10.67 11.85
C GLY A 127 12.83 -11.22 12.27
N LYS A 128 12.04 -10.43 12.98
CA LYS A 128 10.64 -10.75 13.37
C LYS A 128 9.72 -10.98 12.18
N PHE A 129 10.05 -10.38 11.05
CA PHE A 129 9.36 -10.55 9.76
C PHE A 129 10.34 -10.28 8.61
N GLY A 130 10.00 -10.82 7.44
CA GLY A 130 10.75 -10.54 6.22
C GLY A 130 10.30 -9.26 5.53
N VAL A 131 11.22 -8.60 4.84
CA VAL A 131 10.93 -7.46 3.96
C VAL A 131 11.22 -7.87 2.52
N ARG A 132 10.32 -7.52 1.60
CA ARG A 132 10.47 -7.82 0.19
C ARG A 132 10.12 -6.59 -0.64
N LEU A 133 10.97 -6.26 -1.61
CA LEU A 133 10.61 -5.38 -2.70
C LEU A 133 9.70 -6.12 -3.67
N ALA A 134 8.64 -5.48 -4.10
CA ALA A 134 7.66 -6.07 -4.99
C ALA A 134 7.12 -5.05 -5.98
N THR A 135 6.84 -5.49 -7.18
CA THR A 135 6.02 -4.74 -8.14
C THR A 135 4.55 -4.74 -7.71
N PRO A 136 3.72 -3.81 -8.19
CA PRO A 136 2.28 -3.82 -7.92
C PRO A 136 1.62 -5.16 -8.25
N ASP A 137 1.94 -5.77 -9.37
CA ASP A 137 1.37 -7.06 -9.79
C ASP A 137 1.72 -8.19 -8.82
N GLU A 138 2.97 -8.23 -8.33
CA GLU A 138 3.38 -9.23 -7.32
C GLU A 138 2.64 -9.05 -6.00
N VAL A 139 2.34 -7.80 -5.62
CA VAL A 139 1.54 -7.53 -4.42
C VAL A 139 0.10 -8.00 -4.62
N PHE A 140 -0.51 -7.76 -5.78
CA PHE A 140 -1.87 -8.24 -6.06
C PHE A 140 -1.93 -9.77 -6.15
N ASP A 141 -0.93 -10.43 -6.73
CA ASP A 141 -0.82 -11.89 -6.75
C ASP A 141 -0.66 -12.47 -5.32
N PHE A 142 0.09 -11.77 -4.47
CA PHE A 142 0.18 -12.12 -3.06
C PHE A 142 -1.17 -11.99 -2.34
N LEU A 143 -1.89 -10.88 -2.56
CA LEU A 143 -3.23 -10.70 -1.99
C LEU A 143 -4.21 -11.75 -2.49
N ASP A 144 -4.12 -12.15 -3.77
CA ASP A 144 -4.95 -13.22 -4.34
C ASP A 144 -4.72 -14.57 -3.63
N LYS A 145 -3.46 -14.91 -3.37
CA LYS A 145 -3.09 -16.12 -2.64
C LYS A 145 -3.71 -16.20 -1.24
N TYR A 146 -3.90 -15.06 -0.58
CA TYR A 146 -4.50 -14.97 0.75
C TYR A 146 -5.98 -14.58 0.73
N ARG A 147 -6.62 -14.58 -0.45
CA ARG A 147 -8.04 -14.22 -0.58
C ARG A 147 -8.91 -15.17 0.24
N ASN A 148 -9.77 -14.59 1.07
CA ASN A 148 -10.68 -15.33 1.95
C ASN A 148 -11.93 -14.50 2.26
N SER A 149 -12.87 -15.08 3.02
CA SER A 149 -14.14 -14.43 3.39
C SER A 149 -14.00 -13.22 4.33
N LYS A 150 -12.84 -12.99 4.91
CA LYS A 150 -12.59 -11.82 5.77
C LYS A 150 -12.19 -10.57 4.98
N TYR A 151 -11.96 -10.69 3.66
CA TYR A 151 -11.62 -9.52 2.86
C TYR A 151 -12.79 -8.55 2.82
N HIS A 152 -12.50 -7.32 3.15
CA HIS A 152 -13.46 -6.24 3.01
C HIS A 152 -13.72 -5.96 1.52
N VAL A 153 -14.97 -5.91 1.13
CA VAL A 153 -15.40 -5.49 -0.19
C VAL A 153 -15.95 -4.06 -0.09
N TRP A 154 -15.25 -3.12 -0.71
CA TRP A 154 -15.78 -1.77 -0.87
C TRP A 154 -16.58 -1.71 -2.17
N ASP A 155 -17.86 -1.39 -2.04
CA ASP A 155 -18.80 -1.23 -3.14
C ASP A 155 -19.21 0.24 -3.24
N GLY A 156 -18.73 0.94 -4.26
CA GLY A 156 -19.00 2.36 -4.41
C GLY A 156 -17.79 3.18 -4.87
N GLU A 157 -17.97 4.49 -4.93
CA GLU A 157 -16.92 5.46 -5.23
C GLU A 157 -16.01 5.73 -4.02
N LEU A 158 -14.83 6.25 -4.28
CA LEU A 158 -13.86 6.69 -3.26
C LEU A 158 -13.64 8.21 -3.38
N PRO A 159 -14.55 9.03 -2.86
CA PRO A 159 -14.46 10.48 -3.03
C PRO A 159 -13.38 11.09 -2.14
N MET A 160 -12.71 12.11 -2.64
CA MET A 160 -11.81 12.98 -1.86
C MET A 160 -12.47 14.35 -1.70
N ARG A 161 -12.68 14.80 -0.47
CA ARG A 161 -13.50 16.01 -0.19
C ARG A 161 -12.72 17.24 0.24
N THR A 162 -11.47 17.12 0.67
CA THR A 162 -10.83 18.21 1.44
C THR A 162 -9.43 18.61 1.00
N HIS A 163 -8.77 17.89 0.15
CA HIS A 163 -7.39 18.20 -0.19
C HIS A 163 -7.27 19.14 -1.39
N GLY A 164 -7.58 20.46 -1.25
CA GLY A 164 -7.16 21.52 -2.19
C GLY A 164 -7.38 21.31 -3.70
N VAL A 165 -7.94 20.22 -4.04
CA VAL A 165 -8.15 19.70 -5.39
C VAL A 165 -9.63 19.75 -5.61
N GLY A 166 -10.07 20.91 -5.96
CA GLY A 166 -11.39 21.27 -6.37
C GLY A 166 -12.49 20.23 -6.17
N SER A 167 -13.32 20.53 -5.26
CA SER A 167 -14.67 19.98 -5.24
C SER A 167 -15.40 20.41 -6.51
#